data_bd7ba006858f08382b5cd797aba53164
#
_entry.id   bd7ba006858f08382b5cd797aba53164
#
_cell.length_a   1.000
_cell.length_b   1.000
_cell.length_c   1.000
_cell.angle_alpha   90.00
_cell.angle_beta   90.00
_cell.angle_gamma   90.00
#
_symmetry.space_group_name_H-M   'P 1'
#
loop_
_entity.id
_entity.type
_entity.pdbx_description
1 polymer ?
#
loop_
_entity_poly.entity_id
_entity_poly.type
_entity_poly.pdbx_seq_one_letter_code
_entity_poly.pdbx_strand_id
1 'polypeptide(L)'
;MTDYRDPDELIRRAGRGNPEFDQHFLVDDRVLDRIPTYADEFDTTHVLEIGGGTGALTDRLLDVAEKVTVIERDPNLAEFVREEFAEVVEAGRLDVIQGDALEVDLPDYTVCISNLPYSASSDLTFRLLPEGKPAVLMYQLEFAERMAAEPGTSEYGRLTVATQHYADVELVEEVPREAFDPQPRVESAIVRLTPRAPEYEVDDEDFFLRFVKALFTQRRKNVRNAIRNTAHISGLDAPEAIVDALDEETLRKRPGDLRPSTFAELANIALEVGEPT
;
A
#
# COMPACT_ATOMS: atom_id res chain seq x y z
N MET A 1 22.68 -18.82 13.94
CA MET A 1 22.75 -17.91 12.80
C MET A 1 22.24 -18.71 11.63
N THR A 2 21.13 -18.34 11.10
CA THR A 2 20.56 -18.95 9.90
C THR A 2 21.49 -18.60 8.75
N ASP A 3 21.83 -19.57 7.92
CA ASP A 3 22.75 -19.37 6.77
C ASP A 3 21.87 -18.99 5.56
N TYR A 4 21.51 -17.70 5.46
CA TYR A 4 20.72 -17.20 4.35
C TYR A 4 21.53 -17.17 3.06
N ARG A 5 20.83 -17.22 1.93
CA ARG A 5 21.42 -17.04 0.60
C ARG A 5 21.97 -15.63 0.45
N ASP A 6 23.16 -15.52 -0.13
CA ASP A 6 23.81 -14.24 -0.44
C ASP A 6 23.00 -13.49 -1.54
N PRO A 7 22.43 -12.30 -1.27
CA PRO A 7 21.63 -11.56 -2.24
C PRO A 7 22.40 -11.22 -3.53
N ASP A 8 23.70 -10.90 -3.43
CA ASP A 8 24.55 -10.61 -4.58
C ASP A 8 24.75 -11.85 -5.46
N GLU A 9 24.80 -13.04 -4.84
CA GLU A 9 24.87 -14.29 -5.59
C GLU A 9 23.55 -14.63 -6.28
N LEU A 10 22.42 -14.40 -5.61
CA LEU A 10 21.09 -14.56 -6.19
C LEU A 10 20.94 -13.69 -7.45
N ILE A 11 21.34 -12.40 -7.39
CA ILE A 11 21.29 -11.50 -8.56
C ILE A 11 22.21 -11.99 -9.69
N ARG A 12 23.42 -12.46 -9.37
CA ARG A 12 24.33 -12.98 -10.40
C ARG A 12 23.75 -14.17 -11.15
N ARG A 13 22.95 -15.00 -10.49
CA ARG A 13 22.33 -16.20 -11.05
C ARG A 13 20.99 -15.91 -11.73
N ALA A 14 20.14 -15.08 -11.13
CA ALA A 14 18.85 -14.69 -11.70
C ALA A 14 18.98 -13.70 -12.86
N GLY A 15 20.07 -12.93 -12.92
CA GLY A 15 20.27 -11.79 -13.80
C GLY A 15 20.01 -10.47 -13.09
N ARG A 16 20.75 -9.44 -13.51
CA ARG A 16 20.64 -8.10 -12.95
C ARG A 16 19.26 -7.50 -13.24
N GLY A 17 18.67 -6.87 -12.23
CA GLY A 17 17.39 -6.17 -12.36
C GLY A 17 17.41 -5.10 -13.47
N ASN A 18 16.26 -4.92 -14.12
CA ASN A 18 16.06 -3.88 -15.12
C ASN A 18 15.25 -2.72 -14.50
N PRO A 19 15.86 -1.52 -14.31
CA PRO A 19 15.14 -0.35 -13.78
C PRO A 19 13.96 0.12 -14.63
N GLU A 20 13.94 -0.22 -15.93
CA GLU A 20 12.82 0.11 -16.81
C GLU A 20 11.57 -0.72 -16.48
N PHE A 21 11.74 -1.86 -15.84
CA PHE A 21 10.69 -2.73 -15.31
C PHE A 21 10.53 -2.60 -13.79
N ASP A 22 11.12 -1.56 -13.20
CA ASP A 22 11.05 -1.27 -11.77
C ASP A 22 11.69 -2.36 -10.88
N GLN A 23 12.66 -3.10 -11.44
CA GLN A 23 13.38 -4.16 -10.75
C GLN A 23 14.57 -3.58 -10.00
N HIS A 24 14.37 -3.29 -8.71
CA HIS A 24 15.37 -2.86 -7.75
C HIS A 24 15.42 -3.90 -6.62
N PHE A 25 16.38 -4.81 -6.69
CA PHE A 25 16.49 -5.90 -5.72
C PHE A 25 17.17 -5.42 -4.44
N LEU A 26 16.57 -5.71 -3.30
CA LEU A 26 17.16 -5.43 -2.00
C LEU A 26 18.34 -6.38 -1.75
N VAL A 27 19.51 -5.81 -1.44
CA VAL A 27 20.77 -6.54 -1.25
C VAL A 27 21.43 -6.31 0.11
N ASP A 28 20.98 -5.34 0.89
CA ASP A 28 21.50 -5.14 2.25
C ASP A 28 20.89 -6.16 3.21
N ASP A 29 21.70 -7.15 3.62
CA ASP A 29 21.28 -8.21 4.55
C ASP A 29 20.68 -7.67 5.85
N ARG A 30 21.21 -6.54 6.36
CA ARG A 30 20.71 -5.94 7.61
C ARG A 30 19.29 -5.43 7.47
N VAL A 31 18.93 -4.92 6.28
CA VAL A 31 17.56 -4.49 5.98
C VAL A 31 16.68 -5.71 5.79
N LEU A 32 17.12 -6.69 4.98
CA LEU A 32 16.40 -7.95 4.76
C LEU A 32 16.07 -8.65 6.08
N ASP A 33 17.03 -8.74 7.00
CA ASP A 33 16.86 -9.42 8.29
C ASP A 33 15.89 -8.70 9.23
N ARG A 34 15.74 -7.36 9.08
CA ARG A 34 14.81 -6.58 9.90
C ARG A 34 13.37 -6.61 9.40
N ILE A 35 13.14 -6.72 8.08
CA ILE A 35 11.78 -6.67 7.52
C ILE A 35 10.82 -7.64 8.21
N PRO A 36 11.13 -8.94 8.39
CA PRO A 36 10.23 -9.86 9.07
C PRO A 36 9.92 -9.45 10.53
N THR A 37 10.88 -8.81 11.23
CA THR A 37 10.71 -8.44 12.64
C THR A 37 9.66 -7.33 12.84
N TYR A 38 9.36 -6.54 11.81
CA TYR A 38 8.29 -5.55 11.85
C TYR A 38 6.89 -6.18 11.82
N ALA A 39 6.81 -7.48 11.57
CA ALA A 39 5.58 -8.27 11.62
C ALA A 39 5.46 -9.14 12.88
N ASP A 40 6.35 -9.02 13.88
CA ASP A 40 6.38 -9.88 15.08
C ASP A 40 5.06 -9.91 15.88
N GLU A 41 4.25 -8.84 15.79
CA GLU A 41 2.94 -8.75 16.45
C GLU A 41 1.80 -9.36 15.61
N PHE A 42 2.06 -9.77 14.38
CA PHE A 42 1.06 -10.31 13.46
C PHE A 42 1.16 -11.83 13.35
N ASP A 43 0.08 -12.43 12.88
CA ASP A 43 0.08 -13.85 12.53
C ASP A 43 0.86 -14.06 11.22
N THR A 44 2.01 -14.71 11.31
CA THR A 44 2.88 -15.05 10.18
C THR A 44 2.71 -16.48 9.69
N THR A 45 1.62 -17.16 10.05
CA THR A 45 1.34 -18.54 9.61
C THR A 45 1.37 -18.66 8.09
N HIS A 46 0.80 -17.69 7.38
CA HIS A 46 0.85 -17.66 5.92
C HIS A 46 1.18 -16.24 5.41
N VAL A 47 2.41 -16.06 4.97
CA VAL A 47 2.90 -14.77 4.44
C VAL A 47 2.65 -14.69 2.94
N LEU A 48 2.09 -13.57 2.49
CA LEU A 48 2.04 -13.18 1.07
C LEU A 48 3.21 -12.23 0.77
N GLU A 49 3.99 -12.56 -0.26
CA GLU A 49 5.00 -11.67 -0.84
C GLU A 49 4.61 -11.32 -2.28
N ILE A 50 4.54 -10.01 -2.58
CA ILE A 50 4.28 -9.51 -3.94
C ILE A 50 5.59 -8.97 -4.51
N GLY A 51 6.02 -9.53 -5.65
CA GLY A 51 7.29 -9.20 -6.27
C GLY A 51 8.47 -9.90 -5.59
N GLY A 52 8.52 -11.24 -5.69
CA GLY A 52 9.57 -12.05 -5.06
C GLY A 52 10.99 -11.76 -5.58
N GLY A 53 11.10 -11.23 -6.81
CA GLY A 53 12.36 -10.87 -7.42
C GLY A 53 13.35 -12.02 -7.44
N THR A 54 14.50 -11.87 -6.80
CA THR A 54 15.54 -12.93 -6.69
C THR A 54 15.32 -13.89 -5.51
N GLY A 55 14.28 -13.68 -4.69
CA GLY A 55 13.98 -14.50 -3.54
C GLY A 55 14.75 -14.12 -2.26
N ALA A 56 15.48 -13.01 -2.26
CA ALA A 56 16.27 -12.61 -1.08
C ALA A 56 15.40 -12.34 0.16
N LEU A 57 14.24 -11.68 -0.02
CA LEU A 57 13.28 -11.49 1.07
C LEU A 57 12.52 -12.80 1.36
N THR A 58 12.11 -13.54 0.33
CA THR A 58 11.48 -14.86 0.47
C THR A 58 12.25 -15.77 1.41
N ASP A 59 13.60 -15.78 1.29
CA ASP A 59 14.50 -16.58 2.14
C ASP A 59 14.36 -16.26 3.64
N ARG A 60 14.22 -14.97 3.98
CA ARG A 60 13.99 -14.51 5.37
C ARG A 60 12.57 -14.81 5.85
N LEU A 61 11.60 -14.68 4.95
CA LEU A 61 10.19 -14.95 5.28
C LEU A 61 9.94 -16.43 5.60
N LEU A 62 10.65 -17.35 4.94
CA LEU A 62 10.59 -18.79 5.20
C LEU A 62 11.05 -19.20 6.61
N ASP A 63 11.82 -18.37 7.29
CA ASP A 63 12.24 -18.61 8.68
C ASP A 63 11.15 -18.29 9.70
N VAL A 64 10.29 -17.31 9.40
CA VAL A 64 9.26 -16.81 10.33
C VAL A 64 7.86 -17.32 10.00
N ALA A 65 7.64 -17.81 8.76
CA ALA A 65 6.36 -18.29 8.29
C ALA A 65 6.29 -19.83 8.23
N GLU A 66 5.10 -20.37 8.47
CA GLU A 66 4.85 -21.79 8.16
C GLU A 66 4.74 -21.99 6.65
N LYS A 67 4.15 -21.00 5.96
CA LYS A 67 4.00 -20.97 4.51
C LYS A 67 4.22 -19.57 3.96
N VAL A 68 4.88 -19.49 2.80
CA VAL A 68 5.00 -18.26 2.00
C VAL A 68 4.35 -18.49 0.64
N THR A 69 3.57 -17.52 0.17
CA THR A 69 3.12 -17.47 -1.22
C THR A 69 3.70 -16.22 -1.87
N VAL A 70 4.46 -16.43 -2.94
CA VAL A 70 5.07 -15.37 -3.75
C VAL A 70 4.22 -15.17 -5.01
N ILE A 71 3.85 -13.92 -5.31
CA ILE A 71 3.30 -13.53 -6.61
C ILE A 71 4.37 -12.75 -7.35
N GLU A 72 4.86 -13.30 -8.46
CA GLU A 72 5.91 -12.68 -9.29
C GLU A 72 5.43 -12.52 -10.73
N ARG A 73 5.54 -11.30 -11.27
CA ARG A 73 5.06 -10.98 -12.61
C ARG A 73 6.02 -11.47 -13.71
N ASP A 74 7.33 -11.35 -13.46
CA ASP A 74 8.34 -11.78 -14.42
C ASP A 74 8.44 -13.33 -14.45
N PRO A 75 8.14 -14.00 -15.57
CA PRO A 75 8.16 -15.45 -15.65
C PRO A 75 9.56 -16.05 -15.39
N ASN A 76 10.64 -15.32 -15.74
CA ASN A 76 11.98 -15.82 -15.52
C ASN A 76 12.35 -15.76 -14.03
N LEU A 77 11.96 -14.70 -13.33
CA LEU A 77 12.16 -14.58 -11.88
C LEU A 77 11.28 -15.59 -11.12
N ALA A 78 10.02 -15.77 -11.53
CA ALA A 78 9.15 -16.76 -10.93
C ALA A 78 9.71 -18.18 -11.07
N GLU A 79 10.28 -18.53 -12.22
CA GLU A 79 10.92 -19.83 -12.43
C GLU A 79 12.21 -19.94 -11.63
N PHE A 80 13.04 -18.89 -11.63
CA PHE A 80 14.27 -18.85 -10.84
C PHE A 80 13.98 -19.11 -9.35
N VAL A 81 12.96 -18.46 -8.76
CA VAL A 81 12.56 -18.68 -7.36
C VAL A 81 12.11 -20.13 -7.14
N ARG A 82 11.33 -20.73 -8.07
CA ARG A 82 10.93 -22.13 -7.94
C ARG A 82 12.12 -23.09 -7.94
N GLU A 83 13.08 -22.86 -8.82
CA GLU A 83 14.30 -23.69 -8.92
C GLU A 83 15.22 -23.51 -7.73
N GLU A 84 15.44 -22.24 -7.31
CA GLU A 84 16.32 -21.90 -6.18
C GLU A 84 15.83 -22.45 -4.85
N PHE A 85 14.50 -22.49 -4.66
CA PHE A 85 13.85 -22.98 -3.45
C PHE A 85 13.13 -24.31 -3.66
N ALA A 86 13.58 -25.15 -4.60
CA ALA A 86 12.87 -26.37 -5.01
C ALA A 86 12.51 -27.28 -3.82
N GLU A 87 13.40 -27.49 -2.88
CA GLU A 87 13.15 -28.31 -1.69
C GLU A 87 12.01 -27.76 -0.81
N VAL A 88 11.91 -26.42 -0.70
CA VAL A 88 10.87 -25.73 0.08
C VAL A 88 9.53 -25.77 -0.65
N VAL A 89 9.56 -25.65 -1.99
CA VAL A 89 8.39 -25.81 -2.86
C VAL A 89 7.85 -27.24 -2.79
N GLU A 90 8.72 -28.26 -2.89
CA GLU A 90 8.35 -29.67 -2.77
C GLU A 90 7.79 -30.00 -1.37
N ALA A 91 8.28 -29.35 -0.33
CA ALA A 91 7.75 -29.46 1.03
C ALA A 91 6.40 -28.76 1.23
N GLY A 92 5.90 -27.99 0.25
CA GLY A 92 4.63 -27.25 0.31
C GLY A 92 4.67 -26.01 1.19
N ARG A 93 5.87 -25.53 1.55
CA ARG A 93 6.07 -24.31 2.37
C ARG A 93 6.23 -23.04 1.54
N LEU A 94 6.52 -23.17 0.25
CA LEU A 94 6.60 -22.06 -0.70
C LEU A 94 5.72 -22.35 -1.92
N ASP A 95 4.76 -21.46 -2.17
CA ASP A 95 4.03 -21.43 -3.44
C ASP A 95 4.52 -20.22 -4.28
N VAL A 96 4.75 -20.42 -5.57
CA VAL A 96 5.12 -19.34 -6.49
C VAL A 96 4.07 -19.23 -7.58
N ILE A 97 3.32 -18.13 -7.57
CA ILE A 97 2.30 -17.80 -8.56
C ILE A 97 2.94 -16.83 -9.57
N GLN A 98 3.05 -17.25 -10.83
CA GLN A 98 3.46 -16.35 -11.89
C GLN A 98 2.25 -15.56 -12.38
N GLY A 99 2.29 -14.23 -12.24
CA GLY A 99 1.21 -13.36 -12.68
C GLY A 99 1.34 -11.92 -12.13
N ASP A 100 0.49 -11.04 -12.66
CA ASP A 100 0.36 -9.68 -12.14
C ASP A 100 -0.50 -9.69 -10.88
N ALA A 101 0.04 -9.23 -9.77
CA ALA A 101 -0.66 -9.16 -8.50
C ALA A 101 -1.88 -8.22 -8.51
N LEU A 102 -2.06 -7.40 -9.55
CA LEU A 102 -3.28 -6.62 -9.79
C LEU A 102 -4.39 -7.42 -10.50
N GLU A 103 -4.07 -8.54 -11.14
CA GLU A 103 -5.00 -9.30 -11.98
C GLU A 103 -5.32 -10.68 -11.40
N VAL A 104 -4.30 -11.37 -10.82
CA VAL A 104 -4.51 -12.70 -10.24
C VAL A 104 -5.32 -12.63 -8.96
N ASP A 105 -6.12 -13.65 -8.67
CA ASP A 105 -6.79 -13.77 -7.38
C ASP A 105 -5.74 -13.86 -6.25
N LEU A 106 -5.91 -13.04 -5.21
CA LEU A 106 -5.03 -13.12 -4.05
C LEU A 106 -5.28 -14.47 -3.34
N PRO A 107 -4.21 -15.20 -2.98
CA PRO A 107 -4.35 -16.41 -2.17
C PRO A 107 -4.89 -16.07 -0.79
N ASP A 108 -5.31 -17.05 -0.03
CA ASP A 108 -5.50 -16.84 1.40
C ASP A 108 -4.15 -16.58 2.07
N TYR A 109 -4.06 -15.57 2.96
CA TYR A 109 -2.85 -15.19 3.69
C TYR A 109 -3.20 -14.53 5.01
N THR A 110 -2.26 -14.48 5.96
CA THR A 110 -2.45 -13.83 7.26
C THR A 110 -1.81 -12.45 7.33
N VAL A 111 -0.69 -12.25 6.65
CA VAL A 111 0.04 -10.97 6.56
C VAL A 111 0.70 -10.83 5.19
N CYS A 112 0.75 -9.60 4.66
CA CYS A 112 1.52 -9.31 3.45
C CYS A 112 2.85 -8.63 3.83
N ILE A 113 3.98 -9.22 3.40
CA ILE A 113 5.31 -8.65 3.62
C ILE A 113 6.03 -8.58 2.28
N SER A 114 6.31 -7.36 1.80
CA SER A 114 6.78 -7.19 0.42
C SER A 114 7.65 -5.96 0.22
N ASN A 115 8.64 -6.09 -0.66
CA ASN A 115 9.28 -4.96 -1.32
C ASN A 115 8.52 -4.67 -2.62
N LEU A 116 7.50 -3.79 -2.58
CA LEU A 116 6.59 -3.56 -3.69
C LEU A 116 7.27 -2.85 -4.87
N PRO A 117 6.92 -3.21 -6.12
CA PRO A 117 7.34 -2.44 -7.28
C PRO A 117 6.76 -1.02 -7.22
N TYR A 118 7.61 0.00 -7.35
CA TYR A 118 7.23 1.40 -7.09
C TYR A 118 6.14 1.91 -8.03
N SER A 119 6.17 1.49 -9.29
CA SER A 119 5.17 1.87 -10.29
C SER A 119 3.76 1.36 -9.98
N ALA A 120 3.65 0.22 -9.28
CA ALA A 120 2.38 -0.40 -8.91
C ALA A 120 2.00 -0.17 -7.44
N SER A 121 2.84 0.51 -6.65
CA SER A 121 2.64 0.68 -5.20
C SER A 121 1.26 1.21 -4.83
N SER A 122 0.76 2.23 -5.57
CA SER A 122 -0.56 2.81 -5.29
C SER A 122 -1.68 1.80 -5.52
N ASP A 123 -1.68 1.13 -6.67
CA ASP A 123 -2.77 0.22 -7.03
C ASP A 123 -2.76 -1.03 -6.16
N LEU A 124 -1.56 -1.56 -5.84
CA LEU A 124 -1.40 -2.68 -4.91
C LEU A 124 -1.86 -2.32 -3.49
N THR A 125 -1.52 -1.11 -3.01
CA THR A 125 -2.00 -0.63 -1.70
C THR A 125 -3.53 -0.60 -1.65
N PHE A 126 -4.19 -0.01 -2.65
CA PHE A 126 -5.65 0.03 -2.71
C PHE A 126 -6.32 -1.33 -2.94
N ARG A 127 -5.59 -2.30 -3.46
CA ARG A 127 -6.06 -3.69 -3.54
C ARG A 127 -5.95 -4.43 -2.21
N LEU A 128 -4.86 -4.21 -1.44
CA LEU A 128 -4.59 -4.90 -0.18
C LEU A 128 -5.40 -4.35 0.99
N LEU A 129 -5.61 -3.04 1.06
CA LEU A 129 -6.28 -2.38 2.19
C LEU A 129 -7.68 -2.94 2.51
N PRO A 130 -8.58 -3.16 1.52
CA PRO A 130 -9.93 -3.71 1.78
C PRO A 130 -9.91 -5.16 2.28
N GLU A 131 -8.79 -5.91 2.11
CA GLU A 131 -8.66 -7.27 2.65
C GLU A 131 -8.66 -7.30 4.19
N GLY A 132 -8.43 -6.15 4.84
CA GLY A 132 -8.41 -6.03 6.29
C GLY A 132 -7.31 -6.87 6.96
N LYS A 133 -6.22 -7.15 6.24
CA LYS A 133 -5.08 -7.93 6.73
C LYS A 133 -3.87 -7.02 6.99
N PRO A 134 -3.04 -7.32 8.02
CA PRO A 134 -1.84 -6.55 8.30
C PRO A 134 -0.83 -6.64 7.17
N ALA A 135 0.03 -5.60 7.07
CA ALA A 135 1.08 -5.61 6.07
C ALA A 135 2.34 -4.87 6.54
N VAL A 136 3.49 -5.34 6.05
CA VAL A 136 4.80 -4.67 6.14
C VAL A 136 5.31 -4.49 4.73
N LEU A 137 5.24 -3.26 4.22
CA LEU A 137 5.46 -2.98 2.81
C LEU A 137 6.52 -1.90 2.61
N MET A 138 7.39 -2.11 1.63
CA MET A 138 8.38 -1.11 1.25
C MET A 138 7.85 -0.25 0.10
N TYR A 139 8.06 1.06 0.24
CA TYR A 139 7.65 2.10 -0.70
C TYR A 139 8.77 3.08 -0.97
N GLN A 140 8.62 3.93 -1.98
CA GLN A 140 9.40 5.16 -2.07
C GLN A 140 9.11 6.04 -0.85
N LEU A 141 10.13 6.71 -0.29
CA LEU A 141 10.01 7.51 0.94
C LEU A 141 8.88 8.55 0.84
N GLU A 142 8.81 9.32 -0.25
CA GLU A 142 7.74 10.32 -0.44
C GLU A 142 6.34 9.68 -0.40
N PHE A 143 6.17 8.47 -0.94
CA PHE A 143 4.89 7.77 -0.91
C PHE A 143 4.53 7.34 0.52
N ALA A 144 5.50 6.81 1.27
CA ALA A 144 5.33 6.44 2.68
C ALA A 144 4.98 7.65 3.56
N GLU A 145 5.68 8.77 3.39
CA GLU A 145 5.41 10.04 4.10
C GLU A 145 3.99 10.54 3.83
N ARG A 146 3.51 10.42 2.58
CA ARG A 146 2.13 10.79 2.23
C ARG A 146 1.09 9.85 2.83
N MET A 147 1.39 8.56 3.02
CA MET A 147 0.48 7.63 3.71
C MET A 147 0.32 8.00 5.19
N ALA A 148 1.42 8.38 5.85
CA ALA A 148 1.48 8.70 7.28
C ALA A 148 1.22 10.17 7.62
N ALA A 149 0.93 11.02 6.63
CA ALA A 149 0.81 12.47 6.81
C ALA A 149 -0.36 12.88 7.72
N GLU A 150 -0.24 14.06 8.33
CA GLU A 150 -1.27 14.64 9.17
C GLU A 150 -2.03 15.77 8.46
N PRO A 151 -3.33 15.99 8.81
CA PRO A 151 -4.09 17.12 8.28
C PRO A 151 -3.35 18.45 8.46
N GLY A 152 -3.38 19.30 7.44
CA GLY A 152 -2.71 20.60 7.42
C GLY A 152 -1.27 20.57 6.90
N THR A 153 -0.68 19.41 6.69
CA THR A 153 0.66 19.27 6.09
C THR A 153 0.61 19.27 4.56
N SER A 154 1.75 19.49 3.89
CA SER A 154 1.86 19.48 2.44
C SER A 154 1.62 18.08 1.87
N GLU A 155 1.98 17.04 2.58
CA GLU A 155 1.93 15.64 2.15
C GLU A 155 0.52 15.03 2.31
N TYR A 156 -0.30 15.61 3.21
CA TYR A 156 -1.66 15.13 3.44
C TYR A 156 -2.53 15.19 2.20
N GLY A 157 -3.17 14.10 1.84
CA GLY A 157 -3.95 14.02 0.61
C GLY A 157 -4.91 12.83 0.54
N ARG A 158 -5.40 12.55 -0.68
CA ARG A 158 -6.27 11.41 -0.94
C ARG A 158 -5.67 10.09 -0.44
N LEU A 159 -4.37 9.87 -0.70
CA LEU A 159 -3.68 8.65 -0.28
C LEU A 159 -3.75 8.49 1.23
N THR A 160 -3.45 9.56 1.97
CA THR A 160 -3.49 9.59 3.43
C THR A 160 -4.86 9.20 3.97
N VAL A 161 -5.92 9.91 3.49
CA VAL A 161 -7.29 9.68 3.98
C VAL A 161 -7.74 8.24 3.68
N ALA A 162 -7.47 7.76 2.47
CA ALA A 162 -7.87 6.42 2.07
C ALA A 162 -7.11 5.34 2.85
N THR A 163 -5.79 5.47 3.03
CA THR A 163 -5.00 4.48 3.77
C THR A 163 -5.39 4.48 5.26
N GLN A 164 -5.49 5.66 5.88
CA GLN A 164 -5.85 5.81 7.28
C GLN A 164 -7.33 5.48 7.57
N HIS A 165 -8.15 5.33 6.56
CA HIS A 165 -9.50 4.77 6.70
C HIS A 165 -9.45 3.28 7.05
N TYR A 166 -8.56 2.51 6.44
CA TYR A 166 -8.46 1.06 6.60
C TYR A 166 -7.47 0.60 7.67
N ALA A 167 -6.42 1.39 7.92
CA ALA A 167 -5.31 0.95 8.76
C ALA A 167 -4.65 2.10 9.53
N ASP A 168 -4.05 1.76 10.67
CA ASP A 168 -3.01 2.58 11.28
C ASP A 168 -1.74 2.45 10.45
N VAL A 169 -1.12 3.59 10.14
CA VAL A 169 0.03 3.70 9.24
C VAL A 169 1.24 4.13 10.05
N GLU A 170 2.28 3.29 10.08
CA GLU A 170 3.53 3.59 10.76
C GLU A 170 4.71 3.46 9.79
N LEU A 171 5.46 4.53 9.60
CA LEU A 171 6.76 4.49 8.93
C LEU A 171 7.78 3.95 9.94
N VAL A 172 8.22 2.69 9.76
CA VAL A 172 9.07 2.00 10.75
C VAL A 172 10.56 2.12 10.46
N GLU A 173 10.95 2.26 9.19
CA GLU A 173 12.36 2.42 8.81
C GLU A 173 12.51 3.16 7.49
N GLU A 174 13.48 4.09 7.40
CA GLU A 174 13.96 4.65 6.13
C GLU A 174 15.07 3.77 5.58
N VAL A 175 15.02 3.43 4.30
CA VAL A 175 15.97 2.54 3.64
C VAL A 175 16.73 3.31 2.56
N PRO A 176 18.07 3.40 2.68
CA PRO A 176 18.88 4.13 1.72
C PRO A 176 18.90 3.41 0.37
N ARG A 177 18.97 4.17 -0.71
CA ARG A 177 18.99 3.62 -2.07
C ARG A 177 20.18 2.67 -2.34
N GLU A 178 21.27 2.81 -1.55
CA GLU A 178 22.45 1.94 -1.60
C GLU A 178 22.15 0.50 -1.16
N ALA A 179 21.02 0.28 -0.48
CA ALA A 179 20.55 -1.06 -0.10
C ALA A 179 20.03 -1.90 -1.28
N PHE A 180 19.99 -1.33 -2.50
CA PHE A 180 19.43 -1.98 -3.69
C PHE A 180 20.43 -2.10 -4.85
N ASP A 181 20.29 -3.15 -5.66
CA ASP A 181 20.97 -3.29 -6.96
C ASP A 181 19.96 -3.68 -8.06
N PRO A 182 19.83 -2.90 -9.13
CA PRO A 182 20.35 -1.54 -9.30
C PRO A 182 19.71 -0.53 -8.34
N GLN A 183 20.47 0.50 -7.96
CA GLN A 183 19.99 1.52 -7.03
C GLN A 183 18.81 2.32 -7.62
N PRO A 184 17.72 2.56 -6.87
CA PRO A 184 16.66 3.47 -7.28
C PRO A 184 17.15 4.94 -7.25
N ARG A 185 16.34 5.84 -7.80
CA ARG A 185 16.67 7.27 -7.83
C ARG A 185 16.39 7.99 -6.51
N VAL A 186 15.55 7.41 -5.67
CA VAL A 186 15.04 7.98 -4.40
C VAL A 186 15.24 6.98 -3.27
N GLU A 187 15.21 7.46 -2.05
CA GLU A 187 15.19 6.63 -0.85
C GLU A 187 13.86 5.88 -0.73
N SER A 188 13.86 4.83 0.05
CA SER A 188 12.70 4.00 0.34
C SER A 188 12.33 4.08 1.81
N ALA A 189 11.17 3.56 2.15
CA ALA A 189 10.78 3.37 3.53
C ALA A 189 9.93 2.12 3.70
N ILE A 190 10.05 1.48 4.85
CA ILE A 190 9.20 0.37 5.28
C ILE A 190 8.05 0.95 6.07
N VAL A 191 6.83 0.59 5.69
CA VAL A 191 5.58 0.99 6.35
C VAL A 191 4.90 -0.23 6.92
N ARG A 192 4.53 -0.16 8.19
CA ARG A 192 3.65 -1.12 8.86
C ARG A 192 2.22 -0.62 8.77
N LEU A 193 1.33 -1.48 8.28
CA LEU A 193 -0.11 -1.25 8.19
C LEU A 193 -0.81 -2.21 9.14
N THR A 194 -1.42 -1.67 10.18
CA THR A 194 -2.23 -2.45 11.13
C THR A 194 -3.71 -2.19 10.82
N PRO A 195 -4.47 -3.19 10.35
CA PRO A 195 -5.89 -3.02 10.05
C PRO A 195 -6.67 -2.49 11.24
N ARG A 196 -7.58 -1.57 10.99
CA ARG A 196 -8.48 -1.06 12.00
C ARG A 196 -9.87 -0.77 11.41
N ALA A 197 -10.89 -0.87 12.23
CA ALA A 197 -12.16 -0.26 11.92
C ALA A 197 -12.06 1.25 12.21
N PRO A 198 -12.49 2.14 11.32
CA PRO A 198 -12.51 3.57 11.61
C PRO A 198 -13.48 3.88 12.77
N GLU A 199 -13.18 4.91 13.57
CA GLU A 199 -14.04 5.39 14.66
C GLU A 199 -15.24 6.22 14.16
N TYR A 200 -15.53 6.18 12.87
CA TYR A 200 -16.62 6.89 12.20
C TYR A 200 -17.31 5.96 11.20
N GLU A 201 -18.57 6.24 10.93
CA GLU A 201 -19.38 5.46 9.99
C GLU A 201 -19.33 6.06 8.58
N VAL A 202 -19.33 5.19 7.58
CA VAL A 202 -19.39 5.50 6.16
C VAL A 202 -20.55 4.69 5.56
N ASP A 203 -21.55 5.37 5.02
CA ASP A 203 -22.76 4.73 4.49
C ASP A 203 -22.51 3.97 3.18
N ASP A 204 -21.58 4.48 2.36
CA ASP A 204 -21.13 3.87 1.09
C ASP A 204 -19.62 4.14 0.92
N GLU A 205 -18.84 3.09 1.01
CA GLU A 205 -17.37 3.16 0.99
C GLU A 205 -16.82 3.58 -0.38
N ASP A 206 -17.39 3.06 -1.46
CA ASP A 206 -17.00 3.42 -2.83
C ASP A 206 -17.30 4.89 -3.11
N PHE A 207 -18.44 5.36 -2.65
CA PHE A 207 -18.77 6.78 -2.74
C PHE A 207 -17.83 7.63 -1.89
N PHE A 208 -17.57 7.26 -0.65
CA PHE A 208 -16.63 7.96 0.23
C PHE A 208 -15.26 8.15 -0.44
N LEU A 209 -14.66 7.08 -0.94
CA LEU A 209 -13.34 7.14 -1.59
C LEU A 209 -13.37 7.99 -2.86
N ARG A 210 -14.46 7.91 -3.64
CA ARG A 210 -14.68 8.74 -4.84
C ARG A 210 -14.84 10.21 -4.47
N PHE A 211 -15.60 10.52 -3.41
CA PHE A 211 -15.84 11.87 -2.90
C PHE A 211 -14.54 12.50 -2.36
N VAL A 212 -13.77 11.77 -1.57
CA VAL A 212 -12.41 12.18 -1.12
C VAL A 212 -11.53 12.51 -2.31
N LYS A 213 -11.47 11.62 -3.31
CA LYS A 213 -10.71 11.84 -4.54
C LYS A 213 -11.13 13.14 -5.24
N ALA A 214 -12.42 13.36 -5.37
CA ALA A 214 -12.99 14.55 -6.01
C ALA A 214 -12.57 15.82 -5.29
N LEU A 215 -12.76 15.90 -3.97
CA LEU A 215 -12.40 17.09 -3.17
C LEU A 215 -10.90 17.42 -3.26
N PHE A 216 -10.01 16.42 -3.25
CA PHE A 216 -8.57 16.66 -3.38
C PHE A 216 -8.13 17.16 -4.77
N THR A 217 -8.93 17.01 -5.82
CA THR A 217 -8.67 17.69 -7.11
C THR A 217 -8.74 19.22 -6.96
N GLN A 218 -9.44 19.69 -5.94
CA GLN A 218 -9.60 21.12 -5.62
C GLN A 218 -8.88 21.51 -4.30
N ARG A 219 -7.78 20.83 -3.95
CA ARG A 219 -7.06 20.99 -2.67
C ARG A 219 -6.84 22.44 -2.23
N ARG A 220 -6.63 23.37 -3.18
CA ARG A 220 -6.39 24.80 -2.91
C ARG A 220 -7.66 25.62 -2.71
N LYS A 221 -8.83 25.07 -3.01
CA LYS A 221 -10.13 25.72 -2.79
C LYS A 221 -10.68 25.37 -1.41
N ASN A 222 -11.58 26.20 -0.89
CA ASN A 222 -12.35 25.81 0.29
C ASN A 222 -13.35 24.70 -0.04
N VAL A 223 -13.83 24.01 0.98
CA VAL A 223 -14.75 22.87 0.87
C VAL A 223 -16.02 23.24 0.07
N ARG A 224 -16.62 24.42 0.34
CA ARG A 224 -17.76 24.93 -0.42
C ARG A 224 -17.52 24.91 -1.93
N ASN A 225 -16.41 25.49 -2.36
CA ASN A 225 -16.08 25.54 -3.78
C ASN A 225 -15.60 24.20 -4.33
N ALA A 226 -14.94 23.40 -3.50
CA ALA A 226 -14.56 22.05 -3.89
C ALA A 226 -15.79 21.19 -4.22
N ILE A 227 -16.82 21.16 -3.34
CA ILE A 227 -18.06 20.43 -3.56
C ILE A 227 -18.73 20.88 -4.89
N ARG A 228 -18.93 22.19 -5.07
CA ARG A 228 -19.54 22.75 -6.29
C ARG A 228 -18.80 22.37 -7.56
N ASN A 229 -17.48 22.45 -7.53
CA ASN A 229 -16.65 22.22 -8.70
C ASN A 229 -16.48 20.72 -9.04
N THR A 230 -16.71 19.83 -8.09
CA THR A 230 -16.44 18.40 -8.25
C THR A 230 -17.69 17.51 -8.16
N ALA A 231 -18.86 18.09 -8.10
CA ALA A 231 -20.14 17.36 -8.06
C ALA A 231 -20.23 16.32 -9.19
N HIS A 232 -19.89 16.71 -10.41
CA HIS A 232 -19.85 15.82 -11.57
C HIS A 232 -18.81 14.66 -11.46
N ILE A 233 -17.74 14.83 -10.69
CA ILE A 233 -16.74 13.76 -10.43
C ILE A 233 -17.26 12.79 -9.37
N SER A 234 -18.00 13.34 -8.39
CA SER A 234 -18.57 12.56 -7.30
C SER A 234 -19.90 11.88 -7.69
N GLY A 235 -20.47 12.22 -8.86
CA GLY A 235 -21.78 11.74 -9.27
C GLY A 235 -22.90 12.36 -8.42
N LEU A 236 -22.92 13.69 -8.29
CA LEU A 236 -23.87 14.43 -7.48
C LEU A 236 -24.56 15.52 -8.34
N ASP A 237 -25.87 15.58 -8.34
CA ASP A 237 -26.66 16.54 -9.11
C ASP A 237 -27.07 17.77 -8.29
N ALA A 238 -27.10 17.68 -6.96
CA ALA A 238 -27.55 18.76 -6.08
C ALA A 238 -26.43 19.30 -5.14
N PRO A 239 -25.31 19.88 -5.65
CA PRO A 239 -24.22 20.35 -4.80
C PRO A 239 -24.59 21.50 -3.86
N GLU A 240 -25.60 22.33 -4.21
CA GLU A 240 -26.04 23.41 -3.35
C GLU A 240 -26.80 22.88 -2.11
N ALA A 241 -27.57 21.79 -2.24
CA ALA A 241 -28.21 21.16 -1.09
C ALA A 241 -27.20 20.66 -0.07
N ILE A 242 -26.05 20.12 -0.54
CA ILE A 242 -24.96 19.71 0.33
C ILE A 242 -24.34 20.92 1.04
N VAL A 243 -24.07 22.01 0.30
CA VAL A 243 -23.52 23.23 0.87
C VAL A 243 -24.46 23.83 1.93
N ASP A 244 -25.76 23.81 1.69
CA ASP A 244 -26.78 24.36 2.63
C ASP A 244 -26.94 23.48 3.89
N ALA A 245 -26.64 22.19 3.80
CA ALA A 245 -26.68 21.25 4.93
C ALA A 245 -25.44 21.31 5.86
N LEU A 246 -24.37 21.97 5.43
CA LEU A 246 -23.09 22.02 6.15
C LEU A 246 -22.90 23.31 6.93
N ASP A 247 -22.15 23.23 8.02
CA ASP A 247 -21.76 24.39 8.82
C ASP A 247 -20.74 25.29 8.11
N GLU A 248 -20.79 26.58 8.42
CA GLU A 248 -19.91 27.59 7.82
C GLU A 248 -18.42 27.41 8.17
N GLU A 249 -18.09 26.84 9.32
CA GLU A 249 -16.71 26.60 9.72
C GLU A 249 -16.06 25.56 8.81
N THR A 250 -16.73 24.41 8.59
CA THR A 250 -16.29 23.34 7.69
C THR A 250 -16.22 23.82 6.25
N LEU A 251 -17.21 24.59 5.79
CA LEU A 251 -17.23 25.10 4.42
C LEU A 251 -16.10 26.07 4.09
N ARG A 252 -15.49 26.71 5.08
CA ARG A 252 -14.34 27.63 4.91
C ARG A 252 -12.99 26.91 4.92
N LYS A 253 -12.89 25.71 5.52
CA LYS A 253 -11.68 24.90 5.53
C LYS A 253 -11.32 24.46 4.12
N ARG A 254 -10.09 24.00 3.92
CA ARG A 254 -9.66 23.33 2.68
C ARG A 254 -9.70 21.82 2.85
N PRO A 255 -9.83 21.04 1.79
CA PRO A 255 -9.74 19.58 1.91
C PRO A 255 -8.50 19.08 2.66
N GLY A 256 -7.34 19.74 2.47
CA GLY A 256 -6.12 19.41 3.18
C GLY A 256 -6.13 19.64 4.69
N ASP A 257 -7.09 20.36 5.21
CA ASP A 257 -7.21 20.69 6.64
C ASP A 257 -8.24 19.81 7.37
N LEU A 258 -8.95 18.94 6.62
CA LEU A 258 -10.01 18.08 7.15
C LEU A 258 -9.44 16.75 7.65
N ARG A 259 -9.97 16.25 8.77
CA ARG A 259 -9.68 14.90 9.26
C ARG A 259 -10.46 13.84 8.46
N PRO A 260 -10.03 12.57 8.44
CA PRO A 260 -10.77 11.49 7.79
C PRO A 260 -12.23 11.39 8.25
N SER A 261 -12.51 11.56 9.55
CA SER A 261 -13.88 11.57 10.10
C SER A 261 -14.75 12.67 9.50
N THR A 262 -14.19 13.86 9.30
CA THR A 262 -14.93 14.97 8.66
C THR A 262 -15.25 14.66 7.19
N PHE A 263 -14.33 13.99 6.46
CA PHE A 263 -14.64 13.53 5.11
C PHE A 263 -15.79 12.51 5.09
N ALA A 264 -15.87 11.62 6.09
CA ALA A 264 -16.96 10.65 6.22
C ALA A 264 -18.30 11.36 6.48
N GLU A 265 -18.34 12.30 7.42
CA GLU A 265 -19.52 13.12 7.68
C GLU A 265 -19.99 13.86 6.43
N LEU A 266 -19.08 14.48 5.69
CA LEU A 266 -19.39 15.17 4.43
C LEU A 266 -19.92 14.21 3.35
N ALA A 267 -19.33 13.02 3.24
CA ALA A 267 -19.76 12.02 2.28
C ALA A 267 -21.17 11.49 2.59
N ASN A 268 -21.47 11.19 3.87
CA ASN A 268 -22.79 10.72 4.28
C ASN A 268 -23.86 11.80 4.04
N ILE A 269 -23.58 13.06 4.39
CA ILE A 269 -24.49 14.18 4.06
C ILE A 269 -24.67 14.31 2.53
N ALA A 270 -23.59 14.17 1.76
CA ALA A 270 -23.65 14.27 0.31
C ALA A 270 -24.49 13.14 -0.32
N LEU A 271 -24.46 11.94 0.25
CA LEU A 271 -25.33 10.83 -0.15
C LEU A 271 -26.81 11.12 0.17
N GLU A 272 -27.09 11.72 1.32
CA GLU A 272 -28.45 11.99 1.78
C GLU A 272 -29.15 13.08 0.95
N VAL A 273 -28.48 14.20 0.68
CA VAL A 273 -29.11 15.41 0.10
C VAL A 273 -28.55 15.79 -1.28
N GLY A 274 -27.47 15.15 -1.75
CA GLY A 274 -26.75 15.55 -2.96
C GLY A 274 -27.30 14.94 -4.25
N GLU A 275 -28.34 14.12 -4.19
CA GLU A 275 -28.92 13.40 -5.34
C GLU A 275 -27.85 12.59 -6.09
N PRO A 276 -27.32 11.51 -5.51
CA PRO A 276 -26.30 10.69 -6.14
C PRO A 276 -26.84 9.98 -7.40
N THR A 277 -26.01 9.94 -8.49
CA THR A 277 -26.33 9.36 -9.80
C THR A 277 -25.56 8.07 -10.07
#